data_0e2787e96b6eee4e1aa0c9acf988657f
#
_entry.id   0e2787e96b6eee4e1aa0c9acf988657f
#
_cell.length_a   1.000
_cell.length_b   1.000
_cell.length_c   1.000
_cell.angle_alpha   90.00
_cell.angle_beta   90.00
_cell.angle_gamma   90.00
#
_symmetry.space_group_name_H-M   'P 1'
#
loop_
_entity.id
_entity.type
_entity.pdbx_description
1 polymer ?
#
loop_
_entity_poly.entity_id
_entity_poly.type
_entity_poly.pdbx_seq_one_letter_code
_entity_poly.pdbx_strand_id
1 'polypeptide(L)'
;MANSRKPRKRYNPDKHKLHVPMTAATRNPLALDLHLTVESLVSNPTEETGSRLARILMAMANAINYQSPVRIADRTDDDAVAVKGALAALQAIEDRFDRLGKYGLNGDEIAALRKAAGGLDESLARIPFNVLQQSIVAANRIAA
;
A
#
# COMPACT_ATOMS: atom_id res chain seq x y z
N MET A 1 -2.14 -50.66 -33.70
CA MET A 1 -1.40 -49.88 -32.70
C MET A 1 -2.29 -48.78 -32.19
N ALA A 2 -2.69 -48.86 -30.97
CA ALA A 2 -3.50 -47.81 -30.34
C ALA A 2 -2.59 -46.63 -30.00
N ASN A 3 -2.72 -45.51 -30.71
CA ASN A 3 -2.16 -44.25 -30.32
C ASN A 3 -2.89 -43.77 -29.05
N SER A 4 -2.37 -44.09 -27.89
CA SER A 4 -2.84 -43.52 -26.64
C SER A 4 -2.47 -42.02 -26.60
N ARG A 5 -3.34 -41.17 -27.12
CA ARG A 5 -3.23 -39.72 -26.93
C ARG A 5 -3.37 -39.48 -25.44
N LYS A 6 -2.25 -39.14 -24.79
CA LYS A 6 -2.28 -38.65 -23.39
C LYS A 6 -3.29 -37.51 -23.31
N PRO A 7 -4.25 -37.55 -22.36
CA PRO A 7 -5.21 -36.47 -22.20
C PRO A 7 -4.45 -35.17 -22.02
N ARG A 8 -4.77 -34.14 -22.83
CA ARG A 8 -4.20 -32.79 -22.67
C ARG A 8 -4.59 -32.31 -21.29
N LYS A 9 -3.60 -32.02 -20.47
CA LYS A 9 -3.83 -31.39 -19.17
C LYS A 9 -4.62 -30.11 -19.42
N ARG A 10 -5.73 -29.94 -18.71
CA ARG A 10 -6.51 -28.68 -18.76
C ARG A 10 -5.56 -27.52 -18.40
N TYR A 11 -5.59 -26.49 -19.23
CA TYR A 11 -4.89 -25.24 -18.95
C TYR A 11 -5.44 -24.66 -17.65
N ASN A 12 -4.59 -24.51 -16.63
CA ASN A 12 -4.91 -23.83 -15.39
C ASN A 12 -4.19 -22.48 -15.40
N PRO A 13 -4.92 -21.36 -15.62
CA PRO A 13 -4.31 -20.03 -15.66
C PRO A 13 -3.63 -19.65 -14.35
N ASP A 14 -4.09 -20.20 -13.22
CA ASP A 14 -3.51 -19.88 -11.91
C ASP A 14 -2.13 -20.54 -11.69
N LYS A 15 -1.83 -21.60 -12.42
CA LYS A 15 -0.54 -22.30 -12.35
C LYS A 15 0.62 -21.52 -12.99
N HIS A 16 0.29 -20.54 -13.83
CA HIS A 16 1.25 -19.72 -14.56
C HIS A 16 1.28 -18.26 -14.09
N LYS A 17 0.56 -17.93 -13.02
CA LYS A 17 0.72 -16.63 -12.36
C LYS A 17 2.07 -16.61 -11.65
N LEU A 18 3.08 -16.18 -12.38
CA LEU A 18 4.39 -15.91 -11.79
C LEU A 18 4.26 -14.68 -10.88
N HIS A 19 4.62 -14.85 -9.61
CA HIS A 19 4.84 -13.71 -8.73
C HIS A 19 6.11 -13.01 -9.23
N VAL A 20 5.93 -11.98 -10.04
CA VAL A 20 7.07 -11.19 -10.54
C VAL A 20 7.49 -10.25 -9.43
N PRO A 21 8.71 -10.38 -8.89
CA PRO A 21 9.20 -9.42 -7.92
C PRO A 21 9.27 -8.03 -8.56
N MET A 22 8.97 -7.00 -7.77
CA MET A 22 9.03 -5.63 -8.24
C MET A 22 10.45 -5.28 -8.66
N THR A 23 10.65 -4.88 -9.93
CA THR A 23 11.96 -4.43 -10.41
C THR A 23 12.31 -3.08 -9.80
N ALA A 24 13.62 -2.74 -9.76
CA ALA A 24 14.07 -1.44 -9.26
C ALA A 24 13.42 -0.27 -10.01
N ALA A 25 13.20 -0.41 -11.33
CA ALA A 25 12.54 0.60 -12.15
C ALA A 25 11.06 0.80 -11.80
N THR A 26 10.35 -0.27 -11.43
CA THR A 26 8.95 -0.22 -11.00
C THR A 26 8.82 0.26 -9.56
N ARG A 27 9.74 -0.19 -8.70
CA ARG A 27 9.76 0.19 -7.28
C ARG A 27 10.03 1.68 -7.10
N ASN A 28 11.02 2.21 -7.80
CA ASN A 28 11.44 3.60 -7.63
C ASN A 28 10.32 4.62 -7.91
N PRO A 29 9.51 4.52 -8.98
CA PRO A 29 8.38 5.42 -9.20
C PRO A 29 7.32 5.35 -8.09
N LEU A 30 7.04 4.16 -7.55
CA LEU A 30 6.06 3.98 -6.47
C LEU A 30 6.58 4.52 -5.13
N ALA A 31 7.83 4.24 -4.80
CA ALA A 31 8.49 4.80 -3.64
C ALA A 31 8.55 6.33 -3.73
N LEU A 32 8.90 6.85 -4.89
CA LEU A 32 8.92 8.28 -5.14
C LEU A 32 7.53 8.92 -4.98
N ASP A 33 6.48 8.30 -5.52
CA ASP A 33 5.11 8.80 -5.37
C ASP A 33 4.67 8.83 -3.89
N LEU A 34 5.02 7.81 -3.12
CA LEU A 34 4.76 7.79 -1.68
C LEU A 34 5.46 8.95 -0.97
N HIS A 35 6.75 9.13 -1.16
CA HIS A 35 7.52 10.23 -0.56
C HIS A 35 7.01 11.61 -0.99
N LEU A 36 6.76 11.80 -2.28
CA LEU A 36 6.24 13.06 -2.81
C LEU A 36 4.84 13.38 -2.26
N THR A 37 4.00 12.38 -2.10
CA THR A 37 2.66 12.58 -1.53
C THR A 37 2.75 12.97 -0.05
N VAL A 38 3.64 12.34 0.72
CA VAL A 38 3.89 12.74 2.11
C VAL A 38 4.41 14.17 2.18
N GLU A 39 5.42 14.52 1.40
CA GLU A 39 6.00 15.88 1.42
C GLU A 39 5.01 16.93 0.88
N SER A 40 4.18 16.59 -0.08
CA SER A 40 3.08 17.46 -0.54
C SER A 40 2.07 17.73 0.56
N LEU A 41 1.71 16.70 1.32
CA LEU A 41 0.81 16.84 2.45
C LEU A 41 1.40 17.72 3.56
N VAL A 42 2.69 17.54 3.84
CA VAL A 42 3.40 18.36 4.84
C VAL A 42 3.50 19.83 4.41
N SER A 43 3.83 20.09 3.14
CA SER A 43 4.04 21.43 2.61
C SER A 43 2.74 22.20 2.38
N ASN A 44 1.72 21.50 1.91
CA ASN A 44 0.42 22.08 1.60
C ASN A 44 -0.69 21.10 2.00
N PRO A 45 -1.07 21.08 3.29
CA PRO A 45 -2.07 20.17 3.80
C PRO A 45 -3.43 20.42 3.16
N THR A 46 -3.93 19.45 2.40
CA THR A 46 -5.27 19.46 1.82
C THR A 46 -5.93 18.11 1.98
N GLU A 47 -7.25 18.11 2.06
CA GLU A 47 -8.06 16.90 2.15
C GLU A 47 -7.81 15.97 0.95
N GLU A 48 -7.65 16.52 -0.24
CA GLU A 48 -7.33 15.76 -1.45
C GLU A 48 -6.00 15.01 -1.35
N THR A 49 -4.95 15.69 -0.89
CA THR A 49 -3.62 15.08 -0.71
C THR A 49 -3.66 14.03 0.41
N GLY A 50 -4.38 14.29 1.49
CA GLY A 50 -4.60 13.31 2.57
C GLY A 50 -5.33 12.06 2.08
N SER A 51 -6.37 12.22 1.29
CA SER A 51 -7.12 11.11 0.69
C SER A 51 -6.27 10.30 -0.28
N ARG A 52 -5.41 10.96 -1.05
CA ARG A 52 -4.46 10.28 -1.93
C ARG A 52 -3.47 9.43 -1.13
N LEU A 53 -2.89 9.97 -0.07
CA LEU A 53 -1.98 9.24 0.79
C LEU A 53 -2.67 8.06 1.48
N ALA A 54 -3.88 8.24 1.95
CA ALA A 54 -4.67 7.17 2.56
C ALA A 54 -4.88 6.00 1.59
N ARG A 55 -5.19 6.28 0.32
CA ARG A 55 -5.33 5.24 -0.72
C ARG A 55 -4.03 4.49 -0.97
N ILE A 56 -2.90 5.18 -1.02
CA ILE A 56 -1.58 4.54 -1.17
C ILE A 56 -1.29 3.62 0.02
N LEU A 57 -1.51 4.09 1.24
CA LEU A 57 -1.29 3.30 2.45
C LEU A 57 -2.24 2.10 2.55
N MET A 58 -3.50 2.25 2.17
CA MET A 58 -4.47 1.14 2.12
C MET A 58 -4.07 0.09 1.08
N ALA A 59 -3.60 0.51 -0.08
CA ALA A 59 -3.10 -0.40 -1.10
C ALA A 59 -1.90 -1.21 -0.58
N MET A 60 -0.99 -0.57 0.14
CA MET A 60 0.16 -1.23 0.75
C MET A 60 -0.26 -2.18 1.88
N ALA A 61 -1.20 -1.77 2.72
CA ALA A 61 -1.76 -2.63 3.76
C ALA A 61 -2.39 -3.90 3.17
N ASN A 62 -3.16 -3.76 2.10
CA ASN A 62 -3.75 -4.89 1.40
C ASN A 62 -2.68 -5.82 0.79
N ALA A 63 -1.63 -5.26 0.19
CA ALA A 63 -0.54 -6.03 -0.38
C ALA A 63 0.23 -6.82 0.69
N ILE A 64 0.49 -6.21 1.83
CA ILE A 64 1.13 -6.86 2.97
C ILE A 64 0.23 -7.97 3.55
N ASN A 65 -1.07 -7.71 3.71
CA ASN A 65 -2.04 -8.71 4.18
C ASN A 65 -2.18 -9.90 3.23
N TYR A 66 -2.08 -9.66 1.93
CA TYR A 66 -2.17 -10.73 0.93
C TYR A 66 -1.08 -11.79 1.11
N GLN A 67 0.11 -11.37 1.54
CA GLN A 67 1.27 -12.25 1.74
C GLN A 67 1.34 -12.90 3.12
N SER A 68 0.44 -12.54 4.01
CA SER A 68 0.43 -13.01 5.40
C SER A 68 -0.94 -13.55 5.80
N PRO A 69 -0.99 -14.70 6.52
CA PRO A 69 -2.25 -15.20 7.07
C PRO A 69 -2.78 -14.34 8.23
N VAL A 70 -1.95 -13.45 8.78
CA VAL A 70 -2.30 -12.58 9.90
C VAL A 70 -2.64 -11.19 9.39
N ARG A 71 -3.80 -10.67 9.79
CA ARG A 71 -4.24 -9.31 9.43
C ARG A 71 -3.27 -8.27 9.96
N ILE A 72 -3.11 -7.17 9.22
CA ILE A 72 -2.20 -6.09 9.62
C ILE A 72 -2.55 -5.49 10.99
N ALA A 73 -3.84 -5.48 11.35
CA ALA A 73 -4.30 -5.02 12.65
C ALA A 73 -3.75 -5.83 13.82
N ASP A 74 -3.50 -7.14 13.61
CA ASP A 74 -3.04 -8.09 14.63
C ASP A 74 -1.51 -8.31 14.56
N ARG A 75 -0.84 -7.70 13.58
CA ARG A 75 0.61 -7.82 13.39
C ARG A 75 1.34 -6.76 14.21
N THR A 76 2.55 -7.12 14.65
CA THR A 76 3.44 -6.26 15.45
C THR A 76 4.79 -6.01 14.78
N ASP A 77 5.00 -6.51 13.55
CA ASP A 77 6.21 -6.27 12.78
C ASP A 77 6.32 -4.79 12.32
N ASP A 78 7.52 -4.38 11.96
CA ASP A 78 7.83 -2.98 11.64
C ASP A 78 6.96 -2.40 10.50
N ASP A 79 6.69 -3.19 9.45
CA ASP A 79 5.85 -2.77 8.33
C ASP A 79 4.41 -2.49 8.77
N ALA A 80 3.84 -3.40 9.57
CA ALA A 80 2.49 -3.24 10.10
C ALA A 80 2.39 -2.06 11.06
N VAL A 81 3.37 -1.88 11.92
CA VAL A 81 3.44 -0.73 12.85
C VAL A 81 3.53 0.57 12.08
N ALA A 82 4.37 0.63 11.04
CA ALA A 82 4.53 1.82 10.20
C ALA A 82 3.22 2.19 9.49
N VAL A 83 2.54 1.23 8.87
CA VAL A 83 1.26 1.47 8.17
C VAL A 83 0.17 1.88 9.16
N LYS A 84 0.05 1.18 10.28
CA LYS A 84 -0.94 1.52 11.32
C LYS A 84 -0.70 2.91 11.89
N GLY A 85 0.55 3.26 12.16
CA GLY A 85 0.93 4.58 12.66
C GLY A 85 0.59 5.70 11.68
N ALA A 86 0.86 5.50 10.39
CA ALA A 86 0.52 6.46 9.35
C ALA A 86 -0.99 6.62 9.17
N LEU A 87 -1.75 5.53 9.16
CA LEU A 87 -3.22 5.58 9.06
C LEU A 87 -3.83 6.25 10.29
N ALA A 88 -3.31 5.99 11.48
CA ALA A 88 -3.75 6.66 12.71
C ALA A 88 -3.46 8.16 12.66
N ALA A 89 -2.31 8.57 12.14
CA ALA A 89 -1.97 9.98 11.94
C ALA A 89 -2.95 10.66 10.98
N LEU A 90 -3.27 10.03 9.84
CA LEU A 90 -4.26 10.56 8.90
C LEU A 90 -5.65 10.66 9.52
N GLN A 91 -6.07 9.66 10.29
CA GLN A 91 -7.36 9.70 10.99
C GLN A 91 -7.42 10.86 11.99
N ALA A 92 -6.35 11.11 12.73
CA ALA A 92 -6.27 12.24 13.66
C ALA A 92 -6.36 13.60 12.94
N ILE A 93 -5.76 13.71 11.76
CA ILE A 93 -5.84 14.90 10.91
C ILE A 93 -7.28 15.13 10.44
N GLU A 94 -7.94 14.08 9.95
CA GLU A 94 -9.35 14.15 9.51
C GLU A 94 -10.29 14.51 10.66
N ASP A 95 -10.15 13.88 11.81
CA ASP A 95 -10.96 14.17 13.00
C ASP A 95 -10.79 15.63 13.45
N ARG A 96 -9.59 16.15 13.37
CA ARG A 96 -9.30 17.55 13.69
C ARG A 96 -9.90 18.49 12.64
N PHE A 97 -9.85 18.13 11.37
CA PHE A 97 -10.46 18.88 10.29
C PHE A 97 -11.98 18.97 10.47
N ASP A 98 -12.63 17.86 10.76
CA ASP A 98 -14.08 17.81 11.03
C ASP A 98 -14.46 18.68 12.22
N ARG A 99 -13.63 18.73 13.23
CA ARG A 99 -13.89 19.50 14.46
C ARG A 99 -13.58 20.99 14.32
N LEU A 100 -12.46 21.33 13.67
CA LEU A 100 -11.91 22.70 13.64
C LEU A 100 -12.05 23.40 12.28
N GLY A 101 -12.43 22.68 11.22
CA GLY A 101 -12.53 23.21 9.87
C GLY A 101 -11.20 23.58 9.22
N LYS A 102 -10.07 23.15 9.81
CA LYS A 102 -8.74 23.38 9.28
C LYS A 102 -8.02 22.06 9.08
N TYR A 103 -7.52 21.86 7.86
CA TYR A 103 -6.71 20.71 7.53
C TYR A 103 -5.24 21.04 7.79
N GLY A 104 -4.64 20.39 8.77
CA GLY A 104 -3.26 20.65 9.14
C GLY A 104 -2.66 19.51 9.94
N LEU A 105 -1.34 19.44 9.95
CA LEU A 105 -0.54 18.41 10.60
C LEU A 105 0.24 18.98 11.79
N ASN A 106 0.40 18.18 12.84
CA ASN A 106 1.35 18.47 13.90
C ASN A 106 2.69 17.74 13.66
N GLY A 107 3.70 18.05 14.50
CA GLY A 107 5.03 17.46 14.35
C GLY A 107 5.08 15.95 14.49
N ASP A 108 4.29 15.38 15.38
CA ASP A 108 4.23 13.93 15.60
C ASP A 108 3.61 13.20 14.40
N GLU A 109 2.58 13.78 13.81
CA GLU A 109 1.94 13.26 12.59
C GLU A 109 2.90 13.31 11.40
N ILE A 110 3.61 14.39 11.21
CA ILE A 110 4.64 14.54 10.18
C ILE A 110 5.72 13.47 10.36
N ALA A 111 6.22 13.28 11.58
CA ALA A 111 7.23 12.28 11.88
C ALA A 111 6.72 10.86 11.60
N ALA A 112 5.48 10.53 11.96
CA ALA A 112 4.87 9.23 11.70
C ALA A 112 4.72 8.95 10.21
N LEU A 113 4.29 9.93 9.42
CA LEU A 113 4.15 9.79 7.96
C LEU A 113 5.49 9.63 7.26
N ARG A 114 6.50 10.40 7.64
CA ARG A 114 7.85 10.27 7.08
C ARG A 114 8.52 8.96 7.46
N LYS A 115 8.34 8.50 8.69
CA LYS A 115 8.83 7.18 9.13
C LYS A 115 8.18 6.05 8.34
N ALA A 116 6.89 6.12 8.10
CA ALA A 116 6.17 5.13 7.28
C ALA A 116 6.70 5.13 5.85
N ALA A 117 6.86 6.28 5.22
CA ALA A 117 7.40 6.38 3.86
C ALA A 117 8.79 5.74 3.74
N GLY A 118 9.71 6.04 4.67
CA GLY A 118 11.05 5.45 4.70
C GLY A 118 11.05 3.94 4.95
N GLY A 119 10.23 3.47 5.89
CA GLY A 119 10.12 2.04 6.21
C GLY A 119 9.48 1.21 5.10
N LEU A 120 8.52 1.76 4.38
CA LEU A 120 7.82 1.07 3.32
C LEU A 120 8.61 0.97 2.00
N ASP A 121 9.68 1.75 1.84
CA ASP A 121 10.58 1.63 0.68
C ASP A 121 11.15 0.22 0.53
N GLU A 122 11.60 -0.38 1.63
CA GLU A 122 12.11 -1.74 1.64
C GLU A 122 11.02 -2.77 1.39
N SER A 123 9.83 -2.54 1.94
CA SER A 123 8.68 -3.43 1.76
C SER A 123 8.22 -3.48 0.31
N LEU A 124 8.22 -2.36 -0.41
CA LEU A 124 7.92 -2.31 -1.84
C LEU A 124 8.83 -3.23 -2.67
N ALA A 125 10.09 -3.38 -2.27
CA ALA A 125 11.03 -4.27 -2.95
C ALA A 125 10.68 -5.76 -2.79
N ARG A 126 9.94 -6.13 -1.74
CA ARG A 126 9.58 -7.51 -1.40
C ARG A 126 8.20 -7.90 -1.89
N ILE A 127 7.34 -6.94 -2.21
CA ILE A 127 5.99 -7.20 -2.68
C ILE A 127 6.00 -7.51 -4.18
N PRO A 128 5.41 -8.63 -4.63
CA PRO A 128 5.25 -8.92 -6.05
C PRO A 128 4.42 -7.84 -6.73
N PHE A 129 4.82 -7.45 -7.93
CA PHE A 129 4.18 -6.38 -8.69
C PHE A 129 2.69 -6.62 -8.96
N ASN A 130 2.32 -7.84 -9.32
CA ASN A 130 0.92 -8.20 -9.56
C ASN A 130 0.06 -8.08 -8.30
N VAL A 131 0.60 -8.40 -7.13
CA VAL A 131 -0.09 -8.26 -5.84
C VAL A 131 -0.33 -6.78 -5.53
N LEU A 132 0.67 -5.93 -5.73
CA LEU A 132 0.54 -4.50 -5.51
C LEU A 132 -0.48 -3.87 -6.46
N GLN A 133 -0.48 -4.23 -7.74
CA GLN A 133 -1.49 -3.75 -8.69
C GLN A 133 -2.91 -4.10 -8.29
N GLN A 134 -3.15 -5.35 -7.89
CA GLN A 134 -4.46 -5.80 -7.41
C GLN A 134 -4.89 -5.03 -6.16
N SER A 135 -3.96 -4.75 -5.27
CA SER A 135 -4.20 -4.01 -4.03
C SER A 135 -4.55 -2.54 -4.31
N ILE A 136 -3.89 -1.92 -5.28
CA ILE A 136 -4.22 -0.55 -5.73
C ILE A 136 -5.64 -0.49 -6.31
N VAL A 137 -5.98 -1.44 -7.17
CA VAL A 137 -7.34 -1.52 -7.75
C VAL A 137 -8.39 -1.70 -6.66
N ALA A 138 -8.15 -2.57 -5.69
CA ALA A 138 -9.07 -2.79 -4.57
C ALA A 138 -9.22 -1.53 -3.71
N ALA A 139 -8.14 -0.83 -3.39
CA ALA A 139 -8.17 0.41 -2.62
C ALA A 139 -8.95 1.53 -3.34
N ASN A 140 -8.78 1.65 -4.65
CA ASN A 140 -9.51 2.63 -5.46
C ASN A 140 -11.02 2.32 -5.52
N ARG A 141 -11.42 1.06 -5.50
CA ARG A 141 -12.84 0.67 -5.45
C ARG A 141 -13.50 1.04 -4.13
N ILE A 142 -12.79 0.93 -3.03
CA ILE A 142 -13.30 1.29 -1.69
C ILE A 142 -13.45 2.81 -1.58
N ALA A 143 -12.58 3.58 -2.21
CA ALA A 143 -12.57 5.03 -2.16
C ALA A 143 -13.56 5.70 -3.14
N ALA A 144 -14.17 4.91 -4.04
CA ALA A 144 -15.12 5.43 -5.03
C ALA A 144 -16.52 5.65 -4.44
#